data_0b82ba0d943fe3d5987f0a483a44534c
#
_entry.id   0b82ba0d943fe3d5987f0a483a44534c
#
_cell.length_a   1.000
_cell.length_b   1.000
_cell.length_c   1.000
_cell.angle_alpha   90.00
_cell.angle_beta   90.00
_cell.angle_gamma   90.00
#
_symmetry.space_group_name_H-M   'P 1'
#
loop_
_entity.id
_entity.type
_entity.pdbx_description
1 polymer ?
#
loop_
_entity_poly.entity_id
_entity_poly.type
_entity_poly.pdbx_seq_one_letter_code
_entity_poly.pdbx_strand_id
1 'polypeptide(L)'
;AVPHIPISLMSTPHLHTTDHNVASQITTYCGEEERLLDRADRTATPTELVLAPTELHRRNLQRRLRERARPQNAFDFVDPETVAEELLAATDPIPTSLDRVDRLALLQSLPAETLDQPSGLRTLLSTQHDIGPQQLEQIRSEIESMTNFHPDRIAALRDVTDEFATPIADEATTLVDGGLAVETWLRNRTAKAVSKTALLRRATRRLNADGEGWTDRYPDIKRISFVGVSSIPAPEVDFLHSLCSATTANVELHLRPGTGEYLTTRLPDLLSIEDPGQEVNL
;
A
#
# COMPACT_ATOMS: atom_id res chain seq x y z
N ALA A 1 -31.20 -24.13 28.62
CA ALA A 1 -30.00 -24.96 28.57
C ALA A 1 -29.47 -24.88 27.14
N VAL A 2 -28.38 -24.12 26.94
CA VAL A 2 -27.69 -23.95 25.64
C VAL A 2 -26.57 -25.00 25.64
N PRO A 3 -26.39 -25.81 24.59
CA PRO A 3 -25.32 -26.78 24.54
C PRO A 3 -23.97 -26.12 24.28
N HIS A 4 -23.00 -26.42 25.12
CA HIS A 4 -21.59 -26.08 24.90
C HIS A 4 -21.00 -26.98 23.82
N ILE A 5 -20.50 -26.39 22.74
CA ILE A 5 -19.70 -27.08 21.71
C ILE A 5 -18.21 -26.91 22.09
N PRO A 6 -17.43 -27.98 22.24
CA PRO A 6 -16.02 -27.89 22.52
C PRO A 6 -15.25 -27.50 21.24
N ILE A 7 -14.47 -26.43 21.32
CA ILE A 7 -13.50 -26.06 20.28
C ILE A 7 -12.36 -27.07 20.33
N SER A 8 -12.33 -27.93 19.34
CA SER A 8 -11.24 -28.89 19.12
C SER A 8 -10.04 -28.18 18.53
N LEU A 9 -8.91 -28.30 19.20
CA LEU A 9 -7.59 -27.82 18.76
C LEU A 9 -7.24 -28.43 17.41
N MET A 10 -7.22 -27.62 16.38
CA MET A 10 -6.57 -27.96 15.10
C MET A 10 -5.08 -27.65 15.21
N SER A 11 -4.29 -28.68 14.94
CA SER A 11 -2.83 -28.67 14.92
C SER A 11 -2.28 -27.59 14.01
N THR A 12 -1.43 -26.73 14.55
CA THR A 12 -0.61 -25.78 13.82
C THR A 12 0.40 -26.50 12.93
N PRO A 13 0.53 -26.16 11.63
CA PRO A 13 1.66 -26.60 10.83
C PRO A 13 2.95 -25.89 11.30
N HIS A 14 4.03 -26.62 11.28
CA HIS A 14 5.37 -26.18 11.65
C HIS A 14 5.81 -24.96 10.83
N LEU A 15 5.93 -23.81 11.52
CA LEU A 15 6.58 -22.62 11.03
C LEU A 15 8.09 -22.83 10.99
N HIS A 16 8.68 -22.66 9.83
CA HIS A 16 10.12 -22.45 9.70
C HIS A 16 10.46 -21.08 10.30
N THR A 17 11.20 -21.12 11.40
CA THR A 17 11.67 -19.97 12.15
C THR A 17 12.77 -19.23 11.41
N THR A 18 12.41 -18.10 10.81
CA THR A 18 13.25 -16.89 10.69
C THR A 18 12.33 -15.68 10.85
N ASP A 19 11.54 -15.68 11.92
CA ASP A 19 10.74 -14.51 12.29
C ASP A 19 11.62 -13.43 12.90
N HIS A 20 12.27 -12.65 12.05
CA HIS A 20 12.54 -11.27 12.44
C HIS A 20 11.18 -10.56 12.41
N ASN A 21 10.58 -10.37 13.57
CA ASN A 21 9.32 -9.64 13.72
C ASN A 21 9.54 -8.21 13.20
N VAL A 22 9.24 -7.98 11.93
CA VAL A 22 9.41 -6.70 11.23
C VAL A 22 8.72 -5.56 11.99
N ALA A 23 7.58 -5.85 12.61
CA ALA A 23 6.87 -4.88 13.44
C ALA A 23 7.71 -4.37 14.63
N SER A 24 8.64 -5.17 15.16
CA SER A 24 9.53 -4.73 16.24
C SER A 24 10.59 -3.73 15.80
N GLN A 25 10.82 -3.57 14.51
CA GLN A 25 11.77 -2.61 13.93
C GLN A 25 11.14 -1.23 13.72
N ILE A 26 9.80 -1.12 13.88
CA ILE A 26 9.06 0.10 13.68
C ILE A 26 8.76 0.77 15.01
N THR A 27 9.12 2.04 15.13
CA THR A 27 8.72 2.86 16.27
C THR A 27 7.47 3.66 15.92
N THR A 28 6.41 3.54 16.72
CA THR A 28 5.16 4.27 16.51
C THR A 28 4.99 5.42 17.49
N TYR A 29 4.53 6.57 17.00
CA TYR A 29 4.22 7.77 17.78
C TYR A 29 2.80 8.22 17.48
N CYS A 30 1.92 8.32 18.47
CA CYS A 30 0.55 8.80 18.32
C CYS A 30 0.43 10.28 18.72
N GLY A 31 0.15 11.15 17.75
CA GLY A 31 -0.02 12.59 17.99
C GLY A 31 1.27 13.34 18.36
N GLU A 32 2.42 12.73 18.20
CA GLU A 32 3.72 13.25 18.64
C GLU A 32 4.61 13.74 17.47
N GLU A 33 4.03 14.33 16.43
CA GLU A 33 4.82 14.90 15.30
C GLU A 33 5.83 15.97 15.76
N GLU A 34 5.64 16.54 16.94
CA GLU A 34 6.57 17.49 17.55
C GLU A 34 7.97 16.90 17.71
N ARG A 35 8.07 15.61 18.03
CA ARG A 35 9.35 14.91 18.15
C ARG A 35 10.17 14.95 16.86
N LEU A 36 9.49 14.85 15.70
CA LEU A 36 10.15 15.01 14.41
C LEU A 36 10.74 16.42 14.27
N LEU A 37 9.94 17.43 14.56
CA LEU A 37 10.37 18.84 14.43
C LEU A 37 11.51 19.21 15.39
N ASP A 38 11.50 18.64 16.59
CA ASP A 38 12.54 18.90 17.59
C ASP A 38 13.90 18.30 17.22
N ARG A 39 13.91 17.24 16.39
CA ARG A 39 15.15 16.62 15.87
C ARG A 39 15.80 17.37 14.71
N ALA A 40 15.11 18.37 14.16
CA ALA A 40 15.62 19.08 12.99
C ALA A 40 16.90 19.86 13.31
N ASP A 41 18.03 19.33 12.90
CA ASP A 41 19.35 19.94 13.07
C ASP A 41 19.98 20.30 11.72
N ARG A 42 20.96 21.18 11.74
CA ARG A 42 21.72 21.53 10.54
C ARG A 42 22.67 20.39 10.18
N THR A 43 22.43 19.80 9.02
CA THR A 43 23.28 18.77 8.42
C THR A 43 23.75 19.23 7.04
N ALA A 44 24.89 18.71 6.59
CA ALA A 44 25.36 18.96 5.22
C ALA A 44 24.42 18.33 4.18
N THR A 45 24.00 17.10 4.47
CA THR A 45 23.00 16.34 3.70
C THR A 45 21.91 15.86 4.66
N PRO A 46 20.65 15.73 4.22
CA PRO A 46 19.60 15.12 5.01
C PRO A 46 19.96 13.68 5.38
N THR A 47 19.75 13.30 6.63
CA THR A 47 19.93 11.93 7.12
C THR A 47 18.62 11.27 7.49
N GLU A 48 17.51 11.99 7.31
CA GLU A 48 16.17 11.52 7.56
C GLU A 48 15.28 11.81 6.34
N LEU A 49 14.61 10.76 5.85
CA LEU A 49 13.61 10.82 4.81
C LEU A 49 12.23 10.92 5.46
N VAL A 50 11.47 11.94 5.08
CA VAL A 50 10.12 12.17 5.63
C VAL A 50 9.10 11.93 4.54
N LEU A 51 8.35 10.83 4.69
CA LEU A 51 7.30 10.41 3.79
C LEU A 51 5.96 11.02 4.24
N ALA A 52 5.51 12.03 3.50
CA ALA A 52 4.25 12.71 3.78
C ALA A 52 3.19 12.32 2.74
N PRO A 53 1.99 11.88 3.16
CA PRO A 53 0.97 11.35 2.25
C PRO A 53 0.39 12.41 1.30
N THR A 54 0.52 13.68 1.63
CA THR A 54 0.00 14.78 0.82
C THR A 54 0.94 15.98 0.82
N GLU A 55 0.95 16.70 -0.29
CA GLU A 55 1.68 17.95 -0.44
C GLU A 55 1.28 18.98 0.64
N LEU A 56 0.00 19.02 1.02
CA LEU A 56 -0.47 19.92 2.06
C LEU A 56 0.17 19.61 3.41
N HIS A 57 0.28 18.34 3.77
CA HIS A 57 0.91 17.90 5.01
C HIS A 57 2.40 18.25 5.01
N ARG A 58 3.10 17.97 3.93
CA ARG A 58 4.50 18.37 3.72
C ARG A 58 4.71 19.86 3.93
N ARG A 59 3.93 20.71 3.26
CA ARG A 59 4.00 22.17 3.41
C ARG A 59 3.72 22.64 4.83
N ASN A 60 2.79 21.98 5.52
CA ASN A 60 2.50 22.29 6.91
C ASN A 60 3.69 22.00 7.83
N LEU A 61 4.35 20.84 7.68
CA LEU A 61 5.56 20.51 8.42
C LEU A 61 6.70 21.53 8.14
N GLN A 62 6.95 21.85 6.89
CA GLN A 62 7.94 22.85 6.49
C GLN A 62 7.62 24.23 7.05
N ARG A 63 6.34 24.64 7.13
CA ARG A 63 5.92 25.87 7.77
C ARG A 63 6.22 25.84 9.28
N ARG A 64 5.88 24.74 9.97
CA ARG A 64 6.13 24.57 11.41
C ARG A 64 7.63 24.58 11.74
N LEU A 65 8.49 24.01 10.88
CA LEU A 65 9.95 24.12 11.02
C LEU A 65 10.42 25.59 10.96
N ARG A 66 9.90 26.36 10.00
CA ARG A 66 10.22 27.81 9.90
C ARG A 66 9.77 28.59 11.13
N GLU A 67 8.54 28.37 11.60
CA GLU A 67 7.99 29.00 12.79
C GLU A 67 8.84 28.73 14.05
N ARG A 68 9.51 27.57 14.09
CA ARG A 68 10.44 27.19 15.19
C ARG A 68 11.89 27.55 14.94
N ALA A 69 12.18 28.30 13.88
CA ALA A 69 13.54 28.57 13.44
C ALA A 69 14.43 27.33 13.27
N ARG A 70 13.82 26.20 12.90
CA ARG A 70 14.51 24.95 12.60
C ARG A 70 14.90 24.89 11.12
N PRO A 71 16.03 24.25 10.76
CA PRO A 71 16.46 24.14 9.37
C PRO A 71 15.51 23.26 8.55
N GLN A 72 15.08 23.77 7.40
CA GLN A 72 14.18 23.01 6.51
C GLN A 72 14.91 21.87 5.78
N ASN A 73 16.20 22.01 5.58
CA ASN A 73 17.07 21.01 4.95
C ASN A 73 17.56 19.91 5.92
N ALA A 74 17.03 19.87 7.15
CA ALA A 74 17.29 18.75 8.06
C ALA A 74 16.68 17.44 7.57
N PHE A 75 15.63 17.55 6.78
CA PHE A 75 14.86 16.42 6.25
C PHE A 75 14.81 16.46 4.73
N ASP A 76 14.80 15.30 4.12
CA ASP A 76 14.36 15.12 2.74
C ASP A 76 12.88 14.75 2.72
N PHE A 77 12.04 15.67 2.19
CA PHE A 77 10.60 15.50 2.14
C PHE A 77 10.17 14.97 0.79
N VAL A 78 9.70 13.74 0.77
CA VAL A 78 9.23 13.07 -0.44
C VAL A 78 7.86 12.42 -0.22
N ASP A 79 7.23 12.00 -1.29
CA ASP A 79 6.10 11.07 -1.24
C ASP A 79 6.57 9.64 -1.56
N PRO A 80 5.83 8.60 -1.15
CA PRO A 80 6.20 7.20 -1.39
C PRO A 80 6.39 6.86 -2.88
N GLU A 81 5.64 7.52 -3.75
CA GLU A 81 5.70 7.31 -5.19
C GLU A 81 7.02 7.83 -5.78
N THR A 82 7.48 9.00 -5.34
CA THR A 82 8.79 9.53 -5.73
C THR A 82 9.92 8.59 -5.32
N VAL A 83 9.85 8.04 -4.09
CA VAL A 83 10.84 7.03 -3.65
C VAL A 83 10.79 5.80 -4.56
N ALA A 84 9.59 5.34 -4.91
CA ALA A 84 9.42 4.20 -5.81
C ALA A 84 10.02 4.47 -7.21
N GLU A 85 9.77 5.65 -7.78
CA GLU A 85 10.36 6.06 -9.06
C GLU A 85 11.89 6.07 -9.00
N GLU A 86 12.45 6.62 -7.95
CA GLU A 86 13.89 6.70 -7.75
C GLU A 86 14.57 5.34 -7.57
N LEU A 87 13.93 4.43 -6.82
CA LEU A 87 14.40 3.06 -6.64
C LEU A 87 14.37 2.24 -7.95
N LEU A 88 13.38 2.52 -8.80
CA LEU A 88 13.22 1.83 -10.08
C LEU A 88 14.05 2.44 -11.22
N ALA A 89 14.47 3.69 -11.10
CA ALA A 89 15.14 4.43 -12.18
C ALA A 89 16.37 3.74 -12.78
N ALA A 90 17.07 2.91 -12.00
CA ALA A 90 18.24 2.15 -12.46
C ALA A 90 17.88 0.88 -13.25
N THR A 91 16.68 0.32 -13.07
CA THR A 91 16.33 -1.03 -13.58
C THR A 91 15.07 -1.05 -14.43
N ASP A 92 14.13 -0.16 -14.19
CA ASP A 92 12.91 -0.04 -14.99
C ASP A 92 13.13 1.06 -16.05
N PRO A 93 13.11 0.73 -17.35
CA PRO A 93 13.26 1.73 -18.41
C PRO A 93 12.10 2.75 -18.44
N ILE A 94 10.97 2.42 -17.81
CA ILE A 94 9.77 3.28 -17.74
C ILE A 94 9.24 3.27 -16.29
N PRO A 95 9.95 3.89 -15.32
CA PRO A 95 9.50 3.93 -13.93
C PRO A 95 8.38 4.99 -13.76
N THR A 96 7.32 4.87 -14.54
CA THR A 96 6.18 5.79 -14.54
C THR A 96 4.87 5.03 -14.49
N SER A 97 3.84 5.67 -13.97
CA SER A 97 2.48 5.14 -13.95
C SER A 97 1.57 5.87 -14.93
N LEU A 98 0.45 5.23 -15.29
CA LEU A 98 -0.66 5.91 -15.94
C LEU A 98 -1.26 6.94 -14.98
N ASP A 99 -1.58 8.11 -15.47
CA ASP A 99 -2.41 9.02 -14.72
C ASP A 99 -3.90 8.56 -14.70
N ARG A 100 -4.72 9.26 -13.93
CA ARG A 100 -6.14 8.90 -13.83
C ARG A 100 -6.89 9.09 -15.15
N VAL A 101 -6.53 10.11 -15.91
CA VAL A 101 -7.21 10.43 -17.19
C VAL A 101 -6.90 9.36 -18.21
N ASP A 102 -5.63 8.97 -18.32
CA ASP A 102 -5.18 7.88 -19.20
C ASP A 102 -5.89 6.57 -18.87
N ARG A 103 -6.00 6.22 -17.56
CA ARG A 103 -6.72 5.01 -17.14
C ARG A 103 -8.19 5.04 -17.51
N LEU A 104 -8.87 6.17 -17.26
CA LEU A 104 -10.28 6.32 -17.62
C LEU A 104 -10.49 6.26 -19.15
N ALA A 105 -9.59 6.83 -19.92
CA ALA A 105 -9.63 6.74 -21.39
C ALA A 105 -9.45 5.30 -21.88
N LEU A 106 -8.53 4.53 -21.28
CA LEU A 106 -8.39 3.13 -21.57
C LEU A 106 -9.67 2.36 -21.19
N LEU A 107 -10.18 2.54 -19.98
CA LEU A 107 -11.38 1.85 -19.48
C LEU A 107 -12.63 2.14 -20.33
N GLN A 108 -12.69 3.29 -21.00
CA GLN A 108 -13.76 3.59 -21.94
C GLN A 108 -13.77 2.65 -23.15
N SER A 109 -12.62 2.05 -23.49
CA SER A 109 -12.48 1.08 -24.58
C SER A 109 -12.51 -0.37 -24.12
N LEU A 110 -12.84 -0.63 -22.84
CA LEU A 110 -12.94 -2.00 -22.29
C LEU A 110 -14.07 -2.77 -23.00
N PRO A 111 -13.78 -3.95 -23.55
CA PRO A 111 -14.81 -4.76 -24.18
C PRO A 111 -15.86 -5.26 -23.16
N ALA A 112 -17.12 -5.26 -23.55
CA ALA A 112 -18.21 -5.70 -22.69
C ALA A 112 -18.00 -7.13 -22.18
N GLU A 113 -17.45 -8.00 -23.01
CA GLU A 113 -17.16 -9.40 -22.70
C GLU A 113 -16.21 -9.56 -21.50
N THR A 114 -15.31 -8.60 -21.28
CA THR A 114 -14.39 -8.60 -20.12
C THR A 114 -15.15 -8.45 -18.81
N LEU A 115 -16.31 -7.80 -18.82
CA LEU A 115 -17.16 -7.58 -17.65
C LEU A 115 -18.23 -8.66 -17.46
N ASP A 116 -18.50 -9.45 -18.49
CA ASP A 116 -19.51 -10.50 -18.46
C ASP A 116 -18.93 -11.86 -18.04
N GLN A 117 -17.65 -12.12 -18.32
CA GLN A 117 -16.97 -13.38 -18.01
C GLN A 117 -15.56 -13.13 -17.46
N PRO A 118 -15.22 -13.67 -16.27
CA PRO A 118 -16.02 -14.60 -15.46
C PRO A 118 -16.95 -13.91 -14.45
N SER A 119 -16.96 -12.59 -14.36
CA SER A 119 -17.44 -11.88 -13.18
C SER A 119 -18.94 -11.56 -13.13
N GLY A 120 -19.63 -11.46 -14.28
CA GLY A 120 -21.00 -10.95 -14.31
C GLY A 120 -21.12 -9.48 -13.80
N LEU A 121 -20.02 -8.76 -13.71
CA LEU A 121 -19.96 -7.40 -13.15
C LEU A 121 -20.91 -6.44 -13.86
N ARG A 122 -21.05 -6.60 -15.18
CA ARG A 122 -21.97 -5.81 -15.97
C ARG A 122 -23.42 -5.98 -15.52
N THR A 123 -23.84 -7.20 -15.25
CA THR A 123 -25.21 -7.50 -14.78
C THR A 123 -25.46 -6.85 -13.41
N LEU A 124 -24.47 -6.93 -12.51
CA LEU A 124 -24.58 -6.35 -11.18
C LEU A 124 -24.71 -4.82 -11.22
N LEU A 125 -23.91 -4.14 -12.05
CA LEU A 125 -23.84 -2.69 -12.09
C LEU A 125 -24.89 -2.06 -13.03
N SER A 126 -25.49 -2.82 -13.96
CA SER A 126 -26.37 -2.31 -15.01
C SER A 126 -27.81 -2.02 -14.57
N THR A 127 -28.10 -1.97 -13.26
CA THR A 127 -29.47 -1.83 -12.75
C THR A 127 -30.18 -0.53 -13.18
N GLN A 128 -29.49 0.50 -13.66
CA GLN A 128 -30.11 1.72 -14.19
C GLN A 128 -29.37 2.47 -15.31
N HIS A 129 -28.05 2.27 -15.54
CA HIS A 129 -27.26 3.03 -16.53
C HIS A 129 -26.07 2.19 -17.04
N ASP A 130 -25.50 2.57 -18.18
CA ASP A 130 -24.25 2.01 -18.67
C ASP A 130 -23.13 2.19 -17.64
N ILE A 131 -22.34 1.13 -17.39
CA ILE A 131 -21.21 1.17 -16.47
C ILE A 131 -20.18 2.16 -17.01
N GLY A 132 -19.95 3.22 -16.26
CA GLY A 132 -18.95 4.21 -16.62
C GLY A 132 -17.53 3.81 -16.22
N PRO A 133 -16.50 4.29 -16.94
CA PRO A 133 -15.10 4.01 -16.62
C PRO A 133 -14.70 4.44 -15.21
N GLN A 134 -15.37 5.43 -14.63
CA GLN A 134 -15.13 5.88 -13.25
C GLN A 134 -15.53 4.84 -12.20
N GLN A 135 -16.63 4.12 -12.41
CA GLN A 135 -17.06 3.06 -11.49
C GLN A 135 -16.09 1.87 -11.55
N LEU A 136 -15.66 1.50 -12.75
CA LEU A 136 -14.66 0.44 -12.92
C LEU A 136 -13.33 0.78 -12.25
N GLU A 137 -12.84 2.01 -12.44
CA GLU A 137 -11.63 2.48 -11.79
C GLU A 137 -11.80 2.53 -10.26
N GLN A 138 -12.97 2.91 -9.75
CA GLN A 138 -13.23 2.91 -8.31
C GLN A 138 -13.15 1.49 -7.74
N ILE A 139 -13.86 0.52 -8.33
CA ILE A 139 -13.83 -0.88 -7.87
C ILE A 139 -12.40 -1.42 -7.89
N ARG A 140 -11.69 -1.23 -9.01
CA ARG A 140 -10.30 -1.66 -9.15
C ARG A 140 -9.41 -1.05 -8.06
N SER A 141 -9.50 0.27 -7.85
CA SER A 141 -8.65 1.00 -6.90
C SER A 141 -8.95 0.64 -5.46
N GLU A 142 -10.19 0.35 -5.10
CA GLU A 142 -10.55 -0.11 -3.76
C GLU A 142 -9.94 -1.50 -3.47
N ILE A 143 -10.06 -2.42 -4.43
CA ILE A 143 -9.43 -3.75 -4.31
C ILE A 143 -7.90 -3.62 -4.22
N GLU A 144 -7.28 -2.77 -5.05
CA GLU A 144 -5.85 -2.48 -4.97
C GLU A 144 -5.46 -1.93 -3.59
N SER A 145 -6.23 -0.99 -3.06
CA SER A 145 -5.97 -0.39 -1.75
C SER A 145 -6.07 -1.38 -0.59
N MET A 146 -7.05 -2.30 -0.64
CA MET A 146 -7.26 -3.31 0.40
C MET A 146 -6.28 -4.47 0.32
N THR A 147 -5.91 -4.88 -0.89
CA THR A 147 -5.22 -6.16 -1.09
C THR A 147 -3.83 -6.04 -1.71
N ASN A 148 -3.51 -4.91 -2.34
CA ASN A 148 -2.33 -4.76 -3.20
C ASN A 148 -2.26 -5.85 -4.29
N PHE A 149 -3.38 -6.47 -4.64
CA PHE A 149 -3.49 -7.67 -5.48
C PHE A 149 -2.62 -8.85 -5.00
N HIS A 150 -2.31 -8.89 -3.71
CA HIS A 150 -1.57 -9.98 -3.10
C HIS A 150 -2.44 -11.23 -3.00
N PRO A 151 -1.93 -12.43 -3.36
CA PRO A 151 -2.75 -13.66 -3.39
C PRO A 151 -3.45 -13.94 -2.06
N ASP A 152 -2.73 -13.88 -0.93
CA ASP A 152 -3.31 -14.19 0.37
C ASP A 152 -4.35 -13.16 0.82
N ARG A 153 -4.14 -11.87 0.51
CA ARG A 153 -5.14 -10.84 0.82
C ARG A 153 -6.38 -10.96 -0.06
N ILE A 154 -6.22 -11.36 -1.33
CA ILE A 154 -7.36 -11.66 -2.19
C ILE A 154 -8.12 -12.88 -1.67
N ALA A 155 -7.42 -13.94 -1.24
CA ALA A 155 -8.04 -15.11 -0.62
C ALA A 155 -8.79 -14.72 0.65
N ALA A 156 -8.16 -13.99 1.57
CA ALA A 156 -8.81 -13.50 2.79
C ALA A 156 -10.02 -12.59 2.51
N LEU A 157 -9.95 -11.74 1.47
CA LEU A 157 -11.09 -10.92 1.05
C LEU A 157 -12.25 -11.78 0.55
N ARG A 158 -11.97 -12.84 -0.21
CA ARG A 158 -12.99 -13.79 -0.66
C ARG A 158 -13.60 -14.56 0.51
N ASP A 159 -12.78 -15.05 1.44
CA ASP A 159 -13.27 -15.75 2.64
C ASP A 159 -14.25 -14.87 3.42
N VAL A 160 -13.94 -13.58 3.61
CA VAL A 160 -14.85 -12.63 4.26
C VAL A 160 -16.12 -12.40 3.43
N THR A 161 -16.04 -12.37 2.09
CA THR A 161 -17.25 -12.22 1.26
C THR A 161 -18.17 -13.43 1.35
N ASP A 162 -17.61 -14.62 1.51
CA ASP A 162 -18.37 -15.87 1.63
C ASP A 162 -19.11 -16.00 2.98
N GLU A 163 -18.71 -15.22 4.00
CA GLU A 163 -19.41 -15.15 5.28
C GLU A 163 -20.75 -14.38 5.21
N PHE A 164 -20.96 -13.59 4.15
CA PHE A 164 -22.21 -12.85 3.98
C PHE A 164 -23.35 -13.76 3.51
N ALA A 165 -24.56 -13.39 3.85
CA ALA A 165 -25.75 -14.07 3.31
C ALA A 165 -25.97 -13.71 1.83
N THR A 166 -26.43 -14.68 1.05
CA THR A 166 -26.89 -14.46 -0.33
C THR A 166 -28.09 -13.47 -0.31
N PRO A 167 -28.14 -12.48 -1.23
CA PRO A 167 -27.30 -12.31 -2.43
C PRO A 167 -26.01 -11.49 -2.22
N ILE A 168 -25.75 -10.95 -1.04
CA ILE A 168 -24.62 -10.03 -0.80
C ILE A 168 -23.27 -10.72 -1.07
N ALA A 169 -23.15 -12.00 -0.70
CA ALA A 169 -21.94 -12.78 -0.97
C ALA A 169 -21.63 -12.86 -2.48
N ASP A 170 -22.64 -13.18 -3.29
CA ASP A 170 -22.51 -13.29 -4.75
C ASP A 170 -22.14 -11.95 -5.39
N GLU A 171 -22.75 -10.87 -4.91
CA GLU A 171 -22.45 -9.51 -5.39
C GLU A 171 -21.03 -9.07 -5.02
N ALA A 172 -20.59 -9.34 -3.79
CA ALA A 172 -19.24 -9.02 -3.33
C ALA A 172 -18.16 -9.79 -4.10
N THR A 173 -18.36 -11.10 -4.31
CA THR A 173 -17.47 -11.94 -5.13
C THR A 173 -17.40 -11.40 -6.57
N THR A 174 -18.54 -11.03 -7.14
CA THR A 174 -18.61 -10.43 -8.49
C THR A 174 -17.82 -9.13 -8.59
N LEU A 175 -17.85 -8.28 -7.55
CA LEU A 175 -17.06 -7.04 -7.50
C LEU A 175 -15.56 -7.32 -7.45
N VAL A 176 -15.14 -8.30 -6.63
CA VAL A 176 -13.72 -8.70 -6.53
C VAL A 176 -13.21 -9.21 -7.88
N ASP A 177 -13.91 -10.17 -8.47
CA ASP A 177 -13.53 -10.78 -9.75
C ASP A 177 -13.54 -9.75 -10.89
N GLY A 178 -14.53 -8.86 -10.89
CA GLY A 178 -14.61 -7.77 -11.85
C GLY A 178 -13.45 -6.79 -11.73
N GLY A 179 -13.06 -6.42 -10.53
CA GLY A 179 -11.91 -5.56 -10.31
C GLY A 179 -10.59 -6.20 -10.75
N LEU A 180 -10.42 -7.52 -10.53
CA LEU A 180 -9.28 -8.28 -11.03
C LEU A 180 -9.26 -8.34 -12.56
N ALA A 181 -10.41 -8.54 -13.19
CA ALA A 181 -10.52 -8.54 -14.65
C ALA A 181 -10.17 -7.18 -15.26
N VAL A 182 -10.60 -6.09 -14.64
CA VAL A 182 -10.25 -4.72 -15.03
C VAL A 182 -8.74 -4.47 -14.92
N GLU A 183 -8.14 -4.87 -13.80
CA GLU A 183 -6.68 -4.75 -13.60
C GLU A 183 -5.90 -5.54 -14.65
N THR A 184 -6.29 -6.80 -14.89
CA THR A 184 -5.70 -7.67 -15.93
C THR A 184 -5.74 -7.00 -17.30
N TRP A 185 -6.90 -6.47 -17.65
CA TRP A 185 -7.09 -5.83 -18.94
C TRP A 185 -6.20 -4.59 -19.10
N LEU A 186 -6.11 -3.74 -18.07
CA LEU A 186 -5.26 -2.56 -18.06
C LEU A 186 -3.78 -2.92 -18.20
N ARG A 187 -3.29 -3.91 -17.44
CA ARG A 187 -1.91 -4.39 -17.52
C ARG A 187 -1.51 -4.85 -18.92
N ASN A 188 -2.42 -5.50 -19.61
CA ASN A 188 -2.19 -5.96 -20.97
C ASN A 188 -2.15 -4.84 -22.02
N ARG A 189 -2.48 -3.60 -21.65
CA ARG A 189 -2.55 -2.43 -22.56
C ARG A 189 -1.42 -1.43 -22.37
N THR A 190 -0.60 -1.57 -21.35
CA THR A 190 0.46 -0.61 -21.07
C THR A 190 1.73 -1.28 -20.54
N ALA A 191 2.88 -0.73 -20.93
CA ALA A 191 4.16 -1.06 -20.30
C ALA A 191 4.40 -0.26 -19.01
N LYS A 192 3.67 0.86 -18.81
CA LYS A 192 3.73 1.64 -17.58
C LYS A 192 3.06 0.87 -16.44
N ALA A 193 3.33 1.26 -15.21
CA ALA A 193 2.52 0.83 -14.08
C ALA A 193 1.08 1.33 -14.25
N VAL A 194 0.09 0.50 -13.93
CA VAL A 194 -1.33 0.86 -14.07
C VAL A 194 -1.69 2.04 -13.17
N SER A 195 -1.09 2.10 -11.98
CA SER A 195 -1.32 3.15 -10.99
C SER A 195 0.00 3.52 -10.30
N LYS A 196 0.00 4.61 -9.55
CA LYS A 196 1.11 4.96 -8.65
C LYS A 196 1.36 3.87 -7.60
N THR A 197 0.28 3.26 -7.13
CA THR A 197 0.31 2.12 -6.22
C THR A 197 0.99 0.90 -6.85
N ALA A 198 0.71 0.62 -8.13
CA ALA A 198 1.40 -0.43 -8.87
C ALA A 198 2.90 -0.12 -9.05
N LEU A 199 3.28 1.15 -9.15
CA LEU A 199 4.68 1.55 -9.16
C LEU A 199 5.34 1.27 -7.80
N LEU A 200 4.66 1.63 -6.71
CA LEU A 200 5.13 1.33 -5.34
C LEU A 200 5.32 -0.18 -5.14
N ARG A 201 4.40 -1.01 -5.62
CA ARG A 201 4.50 -2.48 -5.59
C ARG A 201 5.72 -3.01 -6.38
N ARG A 202 6.04 -2.41 -7.55
CA ARG A 202 7.28 -2.75 -8.29
C ARG A 202 8.52 -2.43 -7.46
N ALA A 203 8.56 -1.26 -6.81
CA ALA A 203 9.66 -0.86 -5.93
C ALA A 203 9.80 -1.78 -4.72
N THR A 204 8.69 -2.20 -4.12
CA THR A 204 8.64 -3.19 -3.04
C THR A 204 9.32 -4.50 -3.46
N ARG A 205 8.96 -5.05 -4.62
CA ARG A 205 9.61 -6.25 -5.15
C ARG A 205 11.11 -6.05 -5.42
N ARG A 206 11.49 -4.87 -5.89
CA ARG A 206 12.88 -4.54 -6.12
C ARG A 206 13.68 -4.52 -4.82
N LEU A 207 13.14 -3.92 -3.76
CA LEU A 207 13.77 -3.91 -2.44
C LEU A 207 13.95 -5.33 -1.88
N ASN A 208 12.94 -6.19 -2.06
CA ASN A 208 13.01 -7.57 -1.57
C ASN A 208 14.00 -8.44 -2.36
N ALA A 209 14.26 -8.11 -3.62
CA ALA A 209 15.14 -8.92 -4.47
C ALA A 209 16.62 -8.75 -4.13
N ASP A 210 17.08 -7.54 -3.86
CA ASP A 210 18.51 -7.26 -3.65
C ASP A 210 18.85 -6.18 -2.61
N GLY A 211 17.90 -5.38 -2.17
CA GLY A 211 18.16 -4.30 -1.18
C GLY A 211 19.20 -3.24 -1.60
N GLU A 212 20.04 -3.54 -2.58
CA GLU A 212 21.16 -2.68 -3.00
C GLU A 212 20.67 -1.33 -3.55
N GLY A 213 19.52 -1.33 -4.25
CA GLY A 213 18.93 -0.11 -4.80
C GLY A 213 18.64 0.98 -3.77
N TRP A 214 18.37 0.60 -2.52
CA TRP A 214 18.22 1.57 -1.43
C TRP A 214 19.54 2.23 -1.07
N THR A 215 20.57 1.44 -0.83
CA THR A 215 21.89 1.93 -0.41
C THR A 215 22.51 2.83 -1.48
N ASP A 216 22.33 2.50 -2.75
CA ASP A 216 22.84 3.31 -3.87
C ASP A 216 22.13 4.67 -3.96
N ARG A 217 20.81 4.69 -3.74
CA ARG A 217 20.01 5.91 -3.88
C ARG A 217 19.99 6.77 -2.63
N TYR A 218 19.99 6.15 -1.45
CA TYR A 218 19.83 6.79 -0.14
C TYR A 218 20.95 6.42 0.83
N PRO A 219 22.24 6.58 0.47
CA PRO A 219 23.39 6.10 1.27
C PRO A 219 23.49 6.78 2.65
N ASP A 220 23.03 8.03 2.76
CA ASP A 220 23.15 8.83 3.98
C ASP A 220 21.90 8.76 4.87
N ILE A 221 20.81 8.14 4.41
CA ILE A 221 19.55 8.07 5.15
C ILE A 221 19.64 7.03 6.26
N LYS A 222 19.52 7.51 7.50
CA LYS A 222 19.54 6.71 8.74
C LYS A 222 18.18 6.52 9.36
N ARG A 223 17.19 7.30 8.92
CA ARG A 223 15.83 7.27 9.43
C ARG A 223 14.82 7.54 8.33
N ILE A 224 13.71 6.83 8.41
CA ILE A 224 12.56 6.96 7.52
C ILE A 224 11.35 7.23 8.39
N SER A 225 10.71 8.38 8.24
CA SER A 225 9.57 8.81 9.03
C SER A 225 8.32 8.94 8.16
N PHE A 226 7.36 8.06 8.34
CA PHE A 226 6.02 8.20 7.76
C PHE A 226 5.20 9.13 8.65
N VAL A 227 4.66 10.22 8.13
CA VAL A 227 4.02 11.26 8.93
C VAL A 227 2.55 11.46 8.57
N GLY A 228 1.75 11.85 9.58
CA GLY A 228 0.34 12.16 9.39
C GLY A 228 -0.52 10.96 9.02
N VAL A 229 -0.09 9.77 9.39
CA VAL A 229 -0.74 8.50 9.04
C VAL A 229 -2.03 8.34 9.82
N SER A 230 -3.16 8.19 9.12
CA SER A 230 -4.48 7.89 9.70
C SER A 230 -5.03 6.53 9.23
N SER A 231 -4.55 6.04 8.11
CA SER A 231 -4.80 4.73 7.53
C SER A 231 -3.59 4.32 6.73
N ILE A 232 -3.36 3.04 6.57
CA ILE A 232 -2.26 2.51 5.77
C ILE A 232 -2.86 1.51 4.78
N PRO A 233 -2.94 1.86 3.47
CA PRO A 233 -3.39 0.92 2.45
C PRO A 233 -2.38 -0.21 2.26
N ALA A 234 -2.85 -1.36 1.78
CA ALA A 234 -2.02 -2.56 1.63
C ALA A 234 -0.70 -2.34 0.85
N PRO A 235 -0.65 -1.54 -0.22
CA PRO A 235 0.61 -1.26 -0.91
C PRO A 235 1.64 -0.51 -0.07
N GLU A 236 1.19 0.40 0.80
CA GLU A 236 2.07 1.11 1.73
C GLU A 236 2.56 0.19 2.87
N VAL A 237 1.71 -0.75 3.33
CA VAL A 237 2.12 -1.79 4.28
C VAL A 237 3.23 -2.65 3.70
N ASP A 238 3.08 -3.12 2.46
CA ASP A 238 4.10 -3.93 1.77
C ASP A 238 5.40 -3.15 1.59
N PHE A 239 5.32 -1.88 1.21
CA PHE A 239 6.48 -1.03 1.06
C PHE A 239 7.19 -0.77 2.40
N LEU A 240 6.43 -0.50 3.45
CA LEU A 240 6.93 -0.34 4.81
C LEU A 240 7.65 -1.60 5.29
N HIS A 241 7.04 -2.78 5.08
CA HIS A 241 7.65 -4.08 5.39
C HIS A 241 8.99 -4.24 4.69
N SER A 242 9.05 -3.97 3.39
CA SER A 242 10.27 -4.11 2.59
C SER A 242 11.34 -3.11 2.98
N LEU A 243 10.99 -1.87 3.34
CA LEU A 243 11.93 -0.90 3.87
C LEU A 243 12.57 -1.39 5.18
N CYS A 244 11.78 -1.95 6.10
CA CYS A 244 12.31 -2.50 7.34
C CYS A 244 13.26 -3.68 7.08
N SER A 245 12.94 -4.53 6.13
CA SER A 245 13.73 -5.74 5.84
C SER A 245 14.99 -5.45 5.02
N ALA A 246 14.92 -4.50 4.08
CA ALA A 246 15.99 -4.22 3.12
C ALA A 246 16.96 -3.10 3.56
N THR A 247 16.62 -2.34 4.62
CA THR A 247 17.45 -1.19 5.04
C THR A 247 17.90 -1.31 6.49
N THR A 248 18.96 -0.61 6.84
CA THR A 248 19.40 -0.43 8.23
C THR A 248 18.89 0.86 8.85
N ALA A 249 18.03 1.59 8.13
CA ALA A 249 17.44 2.82 8.62
C ALA A 249 16.38 2.54 9.70
N ASN A 250 16.31 3.38 10.72
CA ASN A 250 15.24 3.31 11.69
C ASN A 250 13.93 3.79 11.07
N VAL A 251 12.89 2.94 11.10
CA VAL A 251 11.58 3.29 10.55
C VAL A 251 10.65 3.77 11.67
N GLU A 252 10.02 4.92 11.45
CA GLU A 252 9.10 5.54 12.39
C GLU A 252 7.76 5.85 11.73
N LEU A 253 6.67 5.60 12.46
CA LEU A 253 5.32 5.95 12.05
C LEU A 253 4.75 7.00 12.99
N HIS A 254 4.49 8.20 12.47
CA HIS A 254 3.81 9.28 13.17
C HIS A 254 2.31 9.24 12.85
N LEU A 255 1.57 8.58 13.71
CA LEU A 255 0.15 8.32 13.58
C LEU A 255 -0.66 9.53 14.07
N ARG A 256 -1.79 9.80 13.42
CA ARG A 256 -2.72 10.83 13.87
C ARG A 256 -3.42 10.43 15.16
N PRO A 257 -3.72 11.40 16.05
CA PRO A 257 -4.54 11.14 17.24
C PRO A 257 -5.90 10.53 16.86
N GLY A 258 -6.38 9.61 17.68
CA GLY A 258 -7.68 8.97 17.54
C GLY A 258 -7.67 7.67 16.72
N THR A 259 -6.89 7.58 15.64
CA THR A 259 -6.76 6.33 14.86
C THR A 259 -5.47 5.59 15.17
N GLY A 260 -4.47 6.26 15.69
CA GLY A 260 -3.13 5.73 15.88
C GLY A 260 -3.06 4.55 16.84
N GLU A 261 -3.79 4.59 17.94
CA GLU A 261 -3.81 3.49 18.91
C GLU A 261 -4.33 2.19 18.26
N TYR A 262 -5.40 2.29 17.49
CA TYR A 262 -5.95 1.15 16.76
C TYR A 262 -4.95 0.60 15.73
N LEU A 263 -4.34 1.49 14.92
CA LEU A 263 -3.34 1.09 13.92
C LEU A 263 -2.13 0.41 14.58
N THR A 264 -1.65 0.95 15.70
CA THR A 264 -0.52 0.35 16.43
C THR A 264 -0.80 -1.09 16.85
N THR A 265 -2.03 -1.39 17.30
CA THR A 265 -2.41 -2.76 17.69
C THR A 265 -2.52 -3.71 16.51
N ARG A 266 -2.82 -3.20 15.31
CA ARG A 266 -2.99 -4.00 14.09
C ARG A 266 -1.71 -4.14 13.26
N LEU A 267 -0.73 -3.30 13.50
CA LEU A 267 0.49 -3.26 12.72
C LEU A 267 1.23 -4.61 12.65
N PRO A 268 1.37 -5.40 13.74
CA PRO A 268 1.98 -6.72 13.67
C PRO A 268 1.26 -7.65 12.69
N ASP A 269 -0.08 -7.69 12.73
CA ASP A 269 -0.89 -8.52 11.83
C ASP A 269 -0.74 -8.08 10.37
N LEU A 270 -0.74 -6.76 10.12
CA LEU A 270 -0.60 -6.19 8.78
C LEU A 270 0.78 -6.49 8.15
N LEU A 271 1.82 -6.53 8.98
CA LEU A 271 3.20 -6.78 8.56
C LEU A 271 3.58 -8.27 8.59
N SER A 272 2.68 -9.17 8.96
CA SER A 272 2.93 -10.62 8.98
C SER A 272 2.82 -11.27 7.60
N ILE A 273 2.56 -10.49 6.56
CA ILE A 273 2.41 -11.00 5.20
C ILE A 273 3.74 -11.56 4.67
N GLU A 274 3.69 -12.71 4.05
CA GLU A 274 4.81 -13.29 3.32
C GLU A 274 4.93 -12.63 1.93
N ASP A 275 6.15 -12.52 1.40
CA ASP A 275 6.42 -11.99 0.05
C ASP A 275 5.71 -10.66 -0.29
N PRO A 276 5.89 -9.58 0.52
CA PRO A 276 5.24 -8.30 0.26
C PRO A 276 5.54 -7.79 -1.15
N GLY A 277 4.49 -7.31 -1.83
CA GLY A 277 4.56 -6.90 -3.24
C GLY A 277 4.37 -8.03 -4.24
N GLN A 278 4.18 -9.27 -3.81
CA GLN A 278 3.74 -10.37 -4.68
C GLN A 278 2.37 -10.02 -5.29
N GLU A 279 2.15 -10.49 -6.49
CA GLU A 279 0.87 -10.28 -7.20
C GLU A 279 0.25 -11.61 -7.58
N VAL A 280 -1.06 -11.69 -7.45
CA VAL A 280 -1.83 -12.79 -8.03
C VAL A 280 -1.58 -12.84 -9.55
N ASN A 281 -1.43 -14.05 -10.08
CA ASN A 281 -1.31 -14.24 -11.54
C ASN A 281 -2.65 -13.85 -12.18
N LEU A 282 -2.65 -12.75 -12.87
CA LEU A 282 -3.80 -12.17 -13.57
C LEU A 282 -3.74 -12.47 -15.06
#